data_05be34c57ecabaad70560bb6749f658a
#
_entry.id   05be34c57ecabaad70560bb6749f658a
#
_cell.length_a   1.000
_cell.length_b   1.000
_cell.length_c   1.000
_cell.angle_alpha   90.00
_cell.angle_beta   90.00
_cell.angle_gamma   90.00
#
_symmetry.space_group_name_H-M   'P 1'
#
loop_
_entity.id
_entity.type
_entity.pdbx_description
1 polymer ?
#
loop_
_entity_poly.entity_id
_entity_poly.type
_entity_poly.pdbx_seq_one_letter_code
_entity_poly.pdbx_strand_id
1 'polypeptide(L)'
;MRLMKYIREHKKISIIVFSCLVVFVLFTATFGRYIYNAIDNYILETKGFYFNSSVLSVNTKEYKINNWDGVNSYPITVDLNNIKNSFVHTEADIEYQVDVSCGSGVKCSASKSSGRILANSKTDSFV
;
A
#
# COMPACT_ATOMS: atom_id res chain seq x y z
N MET A 1 -41.09 -40.33 -8.02
CA MET A 1 -42.40 -40.59 -7.39
C MET A 1 -42.37 -40.73 -5.86
N ARG A 2 -41.38 -41.36 -5.23
CA ARG A 2 -41.30 -41.51 -3.75
C ARG A 2 -41.10 -40.18 -2.98
N LEU A 3 -40.37 -39.24 -3.52
CA LEU A 3 -40.07 -37.93 -2.89
C LEU A 3 -41.34 -37.08 -2.72
N MET A 4 -42.22 -37.04 -3.71
CA MET A 4 -43.47 -36.28 -3.63
C MET A 4 -44.43 -36.83 -2.59
N LYS A 5 -44.45 -38.17 -2.38
CA LYS A 5 -45.28 -38.82 -1.35
C LYS A 5 -44.77 -38.44 0.05
N TYR A 6 -43.47 -38.46 0.27
CA TYR A 6 -42.83 -38.07 1.52
C TYR A 6 -43.10 -36.60 1.89
N ILE A 7 -43.00 -35.69 0.91
CA ILE A 7 -43.30 -34.27 1.09
C ILE A 7 -44.76 -34.05 1.49
N ARG A 8 -45.68 -34.86 0.96
CA ARG A 8 -47.11 -34.74 1.24
C ARG A 8 -47.48 -35.23 2.64
N GLU A 9 -46.80 -36.27 3.13
CA GLU A 9 -47.01 -36.83 4.48
C GLU A 9 -46.39 -35.95 5.57
N HIS A 10 -45.29 -35.22 5.27
CA HIS A 10 -44.58 -34.40 6.24
C HIS A 10 -44.56 -32.89 5.85
N LYS A 11 -45.72 -32.37 5.45
CA LYS A 11 -45.84 -30.96 4.99
C LYS A 11 -45.18 -29.93 5.90
N LYS A 12 -45.34 -30.03 7.21
CA LYS A 12 -44.79 -29.11 8.18
C LYS A 12 -43.25 -29.14 8.19
N ILE A 13 -42.66 -30.33 8.14
CA ILE A 13 -41.19 -30.50 8.11
C ILE A 13 -40.62 -30.00 6.79
N SER A 14 -41.31 -30.31 5.68
CA SER A 14 -40.89 -29.85 4.36
C SER A 14 -40.87 -28.31 4.24
N ILE A 15 -41.86 -27.61 4.82
CA ILE A 15 -41.92 -26.17 4.84
C ILE A 15 -40.76 -25.59 5.66
N ILE A 16 -40.47 -26.19 6.82
CA ILE A 16 -39.36 -25.75 7.67
C ILE A 16 -38.02 -25.91 6.94
N VAL A 17 -37.78 -27.07 6.33
CA VAL A 17 -36.53 -27.33 5.58
C VAL A 17 -36.37 -26.35 4.41
N PHE A 18 -37.46 -26.13 3.65
CA PHE A 18 -37.44 -25.18 2.54
C PHE A 18 -37.15 -23.74 3.01
N SER A 19 -37.79 -23.33 4.11
CA SER A 19 -37.54 -22.01 4.71
C SER A 19 -36.08 -21.84 5.16
N CYS A 20 -35.53 -22.85 5.83
CA CYS A 20 -34.11 -22.84 6.23
C CYS A 20 -33.16 -22.74 5.01
N LEU A 21 -33.48 -23.43 3.93
CA LEU A 21 -32.68 -23.41 2.70
C LEU A 21 -32.70 -22.03 2.04
N VAL A 22 -33.87 -21.39 1.99
CA VAL A 22 -34.01 -20.03 1.46
C VAL A 22 -33.21 -19.04 2.31
N VAL A 23 -33.32 -19.11 3.64
CA VAL A 23 -32.52 -18.26 4.56
C VAL A 23 -31.03 -18.48 4.36
N PHE A 24 -30.59 -19.72 4.23
CA PHE A 24 -29.19 -20.05 3.98
C PHE A 24 -28.66 -19.47 2.67
N VAL A 25 -29.44 -19.53 1.58
CA VAL A 25 -29.07 -18.93 0.28
C VAL A 25 -28.98 -17.43 0.37
N LEU A 26 -29.93 -16.76 1.05
CA LEU A 26 -29.89 -15.32 1.26
C LEU A 26 -28.65 -14.90 2.10
N PHE A 27 -28.34 -15.70 3.12
CA PHE A 27 -27.18 -15.44 3.99
C PHE A 27 -25.87 -15.56 3.20
N THR A 28 -25.70 -16.62 2.41
CA THR A 28 -24.50 -16.82 1.58
C THR A 28 -24.34 -15.75 0.52
N ALA A 29 -25.43 -15.30 -0.12
CA ALA A 29 -25.39 -14.22 -1.09
C ALA A 29 -24.99 -12.88 -0.46
N THR A 30 -25.48 -12.58 0.74
CA THR A 30 -25.16 -11.35 1.47
C THR A 30 -23.70 -11.35 1.95
N PHE A 31 -23.26 -12.46 2.53
CA PHE A 31 -21.87 -12.63 2.98
C PHE A 31 -20.88 -12.57 1.81
N GLY A 32 -21.19 -13.22 0.70
CA GLY A 32 -20.36 -13.18 -0.50
C GLY A 32 -20.15 -11.76 -1.03
N ARG A 33 -21.21 -10.95 -1.06
CA ARG A 33 -21.12 -9.54 -1.46
C ARG A 33 -20.29 -8.71 -0.47
N TYR A 34 -20.46 -8.96 0.82
CA TYR A 34 -19.68 -8.23 1.84
C TYR A 34 -18.19 -8.54 1.75
N ILE A 35 -17.83 -9.82 1.62
CA ILE A 35 -16.43 -10.24 1.46
C ILE A 35 -15.84 -9.67 0.16
N TYR A 36 -16.58 -9.73 -0.95
CA TYR A 36 -16.13 -9.19 -2.23
C TYR A 36 -15.83 -7.68 -2.14
N ASN A 37 -16.73 -6.88 -1.57
CA ASN A 37 -16.53 -5.46 -1.38
C ASN A 37 -15.37 -5.13 -0.44
N ALA A 38 -15.17 -5.94 0.62
CA ALA A 38 -14.06 -5.76 1.54
C ALA A 38 -12.71 -6.05 0.86
N ILE A 39 -12.64 -7.07 0.02
CA ILE A 39 -11.43 -7.41 -0.76
C ILE A 39 -11.14 -6.33 -1.81
N ASP A 40 -12.16 -5.86 -2.52
CA ASP A 40 -12.00 -4.84 -3.55
C ASP A 40 -11.48 -3.52 -2.95
N ASN A 41 -12.03 -3.08 -1.83
CA ASN A 41 -11.54 -1.92 -1.09
C ASN A 41 -10.10 -2.11 -0.59
N TYR A 42 -9.75 -3.30 -0.10
CA TYR A 42 -8.39 -3.60 0.34
C TYR A 42 -7.39 -3.56 -0.83
N ILE A 43 -7.75 -4.10 -1.99
CA ILE A 43 -6.92 -4.08 -3.20
C ILE A 43 -6.75 -2.64 -3.72
N LEU A 44 -7.78 -1.80 -3.64
CA LEU A 44 -7.69 -0.39 -4.02
C LEU A 44 -6.77 0.41 -3.09
N GLU A 45 -6.76 0.12 -1.78
CA GLU A 45 -5.83 0.74 -0.83
C GLU A 45 -4.38 0.31 -1.05
N THR A 46 -4.14 -0.93 -1.48
CA THR A 46 -2.77 -1.44 -1.73
C THR A 46 -2.13 -0.89 -3.01
N LYS A 47 -2.90 -0.32 -3.92
CA LYS A 47 -2.40 0.35 -5.13
C LYS A 47 -1.94 1.80 -4.90
N GLY A 48 -1.83 2.22 -3.65
CA GLY A 48 -1.32 3.54 -3.30
C GLY A 48 0.11 3.78 -3.79
N PHE A 49 0.39 5.00 -4.19
CA PHE A 49 1.74 5.46 -4.47
C PHE A 49 2.39 5.91 -3.16
N TYR A 50 3.44 5.24 -2.75
CA TYR A 50 4.22 5.58 -1.55
C TYR A 50 5.65 5.89 -1.97
N PHE A 51 6.11 7.07 -1.63
CA PHE A 51 7.48 7.51 -1.83
C PHE A 51 7.91 8.28 -0.59
N ASN A 52 8.86 7.73 0.13
CA ASN A 52 9.35 8.29 1.39
C ASN A 52 10.86 8.44 1.36
N SER A 53 11.36 9.37 2.16
CA SER A 53 12.78 9.61 2.33
C SER A 53 13.13 9.71 3.82
N SER A 54 14.37 9.32 4.15
CA SER A 54 14.91 9.45 5.51
C SER A 54 15.14 10.90 5.92
N VAL A 55 15.42 11.77 4.96
CA VAL A 55 15.84 13.16 5.19
C VAL A 55 14.86 14.15 4.59
N LEU A 56 14.31 13.86 3.39
CA LEU A 56 13.44 14.78 2.67
C LEU A 56 11.99 14.59 3.12
N SER A 57 11.31 15.67 3.42
CA SER A 57 9.88 15.68 3.75
C SER A 57 9.20 16.85 3.08
N VAL A 58 7.96 16.68 2.65
CA VAL A 58 7.14 17.75 2.05
C VAL A 58 7.02 18.97 2.97
N ASN A 59 7.07 18.75 4.27
CA ASN A 59 6.90 19.80 5.28
C ASN A 59 8.21 20.24 5.94
N THR A 60 9.33 19.60 5.64
CA THR A 60 10.62 19.98 6.26
C THR A 60 11.26 21.09 5.46
N LYS A 61 11.45 22.22 6.08
CA LYS A 61 11.99 23.42 5.44
C LYS A 61 13.49 23.61 5.67
N GLU A 62 14.02 23.08 6.77
CA GLU A 62 15.41 23.30 7.16
C GLU A 62 15.98 22.07 7.88
N TYR A 63 17.22 21.73 7.53
CA TYR A 63 18.06 20.79 8.27
C TYR A 63 19.25 21.53 8.83
N LYS A 64 19.44 21.44 10.13
CA LYS A 64 20.59 22.03 10.80
C LYS A 64 21.75 21.03 10.79
N ILE A 65 22.83 21.38 10.09
CA ILE A 65 24.08 20.63 10.12
C ILE A 65 24.86 21.09 11.35
N ASN A 66 25.02 20.22 12.32
CA ASN A 66 25.79 20.48 13.51
C ASN A 66 27.26 20.07 13.28
N ASN A 67 28.20 20.86 13.81
CA ASN A 67 29.63 20.55 13.80
C ASN A 67 30.30 20.51 12.41
N TRP A 68 29.74 21.17 11.40
CA TRP A 68 30.41 21.35 10.13
C TRP A 68 31.34 22.58 10.20
N ASP A 69 32.60 22.42 9.81
CA ASP A 69 33.62 23.45 9.82
C ASP A 69 33.53 24.44 8.64
N GLY A 70 32.65 24.17 7.67
CA GLY A 70 32.47 24.99 6.46
C GLY A 70 33.60 24.85 5.42
N VAL A 71 34.59 24.01 5.66
CA VAL A 71 35.78 23.83 4.79
C VAL A 71 35.73 22.47 4.10
N ASN A 72 35.48 21.41 4.86
CA ASN A 72 35.48 20.07 4.35
C ASN A 72 34.11 19.66 3.77
N SER A 73 34.09 18.67 2.85
CA SER A 73 32.85 18.10 2.35
C SER A 73 32.05 17.46 3.47
N TYR A 74 30.77 17.74 3.53
CA TYR A 74 29.84 17.09 4.47
C TYR A 74 28.90 16.17 3.68
N PRO A 75 29.06 14.87 3.77
CA PRO A 75 28.20 13.91 3.07
C PRO A 75 26.84 13.78 3.79
N ILE A 76 25.76 13.87 3.02
CA ILE A 76 24.40 13.65 3.50
C ILE A 76 23.84 12.46 2.73
N THR A 77 23.66 11.33 3.40
CA THR A 77 23.02 10.17 2.79
C THR A 77 21.51 10.32 2.83
N VAL A 78 20.88 10.17 1.69
CA VAL A 78 19.43 10.22 1.52
C VAL A 78 18.96 8.83 1.13
N ASP A 79 18.22 8.18 2.02
CA ASP A 79 17.57 6.90 1.75
C ASP A 79 16.16 7.16 1.27
N LEU A 80 15.79 6.51 0.18
CA LEU A 80 14.47 6.55 -0.44
C LEU A 80 13.81 5.18 -0.34
N ASN A 81 12.51 5.15 -0.13
CA ASN A 81 11.75 3.90 -0.13
C ASN A 81 10.33 4.09 -0.66
N ASN A 82 9.74 2.98 -1.10
CA ASN A 82 8.36 2.92 -1.58
C ASN A 82 7.40 2.23 -0.60
N ILE A 83 7.72 2.26 0.69
CA ILE A 83 7.04 1.50 1.74
C ILE A 83 6.13 2.42 2.54
N LYS A 84 4.88 2.04 2.76
CA LYS A 84 3.97 2.65 3.73
C LYS A 84 4.15 2.04 5.12
N ASN A 85 4.22 0.72 5.17
CA ASN A 85 4.44 -0.07 6.38
C ASN A 85 5.04 -1.44 6.02
N SER A 86 5.22 -2.32 6.99
CA SER A 86 5.85 -3.64 6.78
C SER A 86 5.17 -4.51 5.72
N PHE A 87 3.90 -4.25 5.41
CA PHE A 87 3.08 -5.09 4.50
C PHE A 87 2.68 -4.37 3.21
N VAL A 88 2.72 -3.03 3.21
CA VAL A 88 2.17 -2.21 2.12
C VAL A 88 3.28 -1.38 1.49
N HIS A 89 3.45 -1.53 0.19
CA HIS A 89 4.42 -0.79 -0.63
C HIS A 89 3.82 -0.52 -2.01
N THR A 90 4.46 0.37 -2.77
CA THR A 90 4.10 0.60 -4.17
C THR A 90 4.51 -0.62 -5.01
N GLU A 91 3.57 -1.19 -5.75
CA GLU A 91 3.79 -2.39 -6.58
C GLU A 91 4.44 -2.09 -7.94
N ALA A 92 4.56 -0.81 -8.28
CA ALA A 92 5.22 -0.36 -9.51
C ALA A 92 6.61 0.19 -9.20
N ASP A 93 7.49 0.15 -10.19
CA ASP A 93 8.78 0.81 -10.11
C ASP A 93 8.59 2.33 -10.10
N ILE A 94 9.37 3.02 -9.27
CA ILE A 94 9.35 4.48 -9.13
C ILE A 94 10.63 5.04 -9.73
N GLU A 95 10.51 5.82 -10.78
CA GLU A 95 11.61 6.63 -11.29
C GLU A 95 11.60 7.99 -10.61
N TYR A 96 12.77 8.48 -10.22
CA TYR A 96 12.92 9.77 -9.57
C TYR A 96 14.10 10.56 -10.15
N GLN A 97 14.04 11.89 -10.01
CA GLN A 97 15.12 12.80 -10.33
C GLN A 97 15.60 13.51 -9.05
N VAL A 98 16.88 13.84 -9.03
CA VAL A 98 17.52 14.56 -7.92
C VAL A 98 18.05 15.88 -8.45
N ASP A 99 17.46 16.96 -7.97
CA ASP A 99 17.92 18.30 -8.22
C ASP A 99 18.46 18.88 -6.90
N VAL A 100 19.70 19.38 -6.95
CA VAL A 100 20.37 19.95 -5.78
C VAL A 100 20.73 21.39 -6.05
N SER A 101 20.25 22.27 -5.19
CA SER A 101 20.62 23.69 -5.22
C SER A 101 21.14 24.15 -3.86
N CYS A 102 22.20 24.93 -3.87
CA CYS A 102 22.79 25.49 -2.66
C CYS A 102 22.75 27.01 -2.67
N GLY A 103 22.76 27.58 -1.47
CA GLY A 103 22.91 29.03 -1.29
C GLY A 103 24.27 29.54 -1.75
N SER A 104 24.38 30.87 -1.86
CA SER A 104 25.63 31.53 -2.27
C SER A 104 26.78 31.19 -1.32
N GLY A 105 27.91 30.81 -1.91
CA GLY A 105 29.13 30.46 -1.17
C GLY A 105 29.29 28.99 -0.81
N VAL A 106 28.28 28.15 -1.08
CA VAL A 106 28.34 26.70 -0.86
C VAL A 106 28.26 25.96 -2.18
N LYS A 107 29.13 24.98 -2.37
CA LYS A 107 29.05 24.06 -3.51
C LYS A 107 28.40 22.75 -3.05
N CYS A 108 27.43 22.26 -3.81
CA CYS A 108 26.84 20.97 -3.57
C CYS A 108 26.74 20.16 -4.84
N SER A 109 26.70 18.85 -4.68
CA SER A 109 26.54 17.90 -5.77
C SER A 109 25.86 16.65 -5.23
N ALA A 110 25.08 15.98 -6.06
CA ALA A 110 24.57 14.66 -5.73
C ALA A 110 25.39 13.58 -6.43
N SER A 111 25.53 12.42 -5.83
CA SER A 111 26.23 11.27 -6.42
C SER A 111 25.54 10.73 -7.66
N LYS A 112 24.24 11.00 -7.81
CA LYS A 112 23.45 10.69 -9.01
C LYS A 112 22.36 11.74 -9.24
N SER A 113 21.99 11.98 -10.50
CA SER A 113 20.93 12.93 -10.89
C SER A 113 19.56 12.26 -11.05
N SER A 114 19.51 10.93 -11.10
CA SER A 114 18.27 10.18 -11.21
C SER A 114 18.47 8.77 -10.70
N GLY A 115 17.38 8.10 -10.38
CA GLY A 115 17.38 6.71 -9.94
C GLY A 115 16.04 6.05 -10.14
N ARG A 116 15.98 4.78 -9.75
CA ARG A 116 14.78 3.94 -9.84
C ARG A 116 14.69 3.05 -8.62
N ILE A 117 13.56 3.11 -7.93
CA ILE A 117 13.22 2.16 -6.87
C ILE A 117 12.41 1.05 -7.52
N LEU A 118 12.96 -0.15 -7.57
CA LEU A 118 12.24 -1.31 -8.08
C LEU A 118 11.17 -1.73 -7.06
N ALA A 119 10.03 -2.14 -7.56
CA ALA A 119 8.93 -2.65 -6.71
C ALA A 119 9.41 -3.73 -5.72
N ASN A 120 10.35 -4.57 -6.13
CA ASN A 120 10.88 -5.66 -5.31
C ASN A 120 12.02 -5.23 -4.35
N SER A 121 12.82 -4.23 -4.71
CA SER A 121 13.94 -3.77 -3.87
C SER A 121 13.49 -2.85 -2.74
N LYS A 122 12.41 -2.13 -2.96
CA LYS A 122 11.73 -1.23 -2.01
C LYS A 122 12.56 -0.03 -1.54
N THR A 123 13.85 0.01 -1.81
CA THR A 123 14.77 1.07 -1.36
C THR A 123 15.79 1.45 -2.41
N ASP A 124 16.24 2.69 -2.38
CA ASP A 124 17.42 3.22 -3.07
C ASP A 124 18.06 4.31 -2.22
N SER A 125 19.33 4.67 -2.47
CA SER A 125 20.04 5.71 -1.73
C SER A 125 21.01 6.49 -2.60
N PHE A 126 21.29 7.73 -2.20
CA PHE A 126 22.32 8.60 -2.81
C PHE A 126 22.95 9.53 -1.76
N VAL A 127 24.09 10.09 -2.10
CA VAL A 127 24.84 11.05 -1.29
C VAL A 127 24.99 12.36 -2.05
#